data_a3109526fd75f6c0653228a8523f1135
#
_entry.id   a3109526fd75f6c0653228a8523f1135
#
_cell.length_a   1.000
_cell.length_b   1.000
_cell.length_c   1.000
_cell.angle_alpha   90.00
_cell.angle_beta   90.00
_cell.angle_gamma   90.00
#
_symmetry.space_group_name_H-M   'P 1'
#
loop_
_entity.id
_entity.type
_entity.pdbx_description
1 polymer ?
#
loop_
_entity_poly.entity_id
_entity_poly.type
_entity_poly.pdbx_seq_one_letter_code
_entity_poly.pdbx_strand_id
1 'polypeptide(L)'
;MLTLNYYVEISATPQRVWEVLTDVELYKRWAQAFSPQSQFEGAWEEGGGITFFDPDMGGTRAIIDTVLPLQKLEFHHVAIFNPDNRQQLDADLASRWIGSREIYQIDTNNDRLLLNVTIHTHNDFVSMFNHGWAKALPLIKAISEEQA
;
A
#
# COMPACT_ATOMS: atom_id res chain seq x y z
N MET A 1 -9.41 -15.13 -6.79
CA MET A 1 -8.31 -14.39 -6.18
C MET A 1 -7.98 -14.96 -4.80
N LEU A 2 -6.72 -14.90 -4.45
CA LEU A 2 -6.25 -15.32 -3.13
C LEU A 2 -6.33 -14.15 -2.16
N THR A 3 -6.48 -14.45 -0.88
CA THR A 3 -6.50 -13.45 0.19
C THR A 3 -5.25 -13.63 1.05
N LEU A 4 -4.49 -12.55 1.21
CA LEU A 4 -3.30 -12.52 2.05
C LEU A 4 -3.56 -11.56 3.22
N ASN A 5 -3.13 -11.93 4.41
CA ASN A 5 -3.31 -11.12 5.61
C ASN A 5 -1.98 -10.92 6.30
N TYR A 6 -1.70 -9.66 6.66
CA TYR A 6 -0.49 -9.28 7.39
C TYR A 6 -0.87 -8.34 8.51
N TYR A 7 -0.10 -8.34 9.60
CA TYR A 7 -0.36 -7.39 10.68
C TYR A 7 0.91 -7.08 11.46
N VAL A 8 0.89 -5.95 12.14
CA VAL A 8 1.95 -5.54 13.06
C VAL A 8 1.34 -4.72 14.19
N GLU A 9 1.85 -4.93 15.41
CA GLU A 9 1.48 -4.11 16.56
C GLU A 9 2.39 -2.90 16.61
N ILE A 10 1.81 -1.71 16.78
CA ILE A 10 2.54 -0.45 16.75
C ILE A 10 2.26 0.35 18.02
N SER A 11 3.31 0.83 18.68
CA SER A 11 3.21 1.68 19.87
C SER A 11 3.24 3.14 19.44
N ALA A 12 2.15 3.58 18.81
CA ALA A 12 1.98 4.96 18.35
C ALA A 12 0.47 5.27 18.29
N THR A 13 0.14 6.54 18.08
CA THR A 13 -1.26 6.97 17.96
C THR A 13 -1.83 6.61 16.59
N PRO A 14 -3.16 6.45 16.46
CA PRO A 14 -3.78 6.27 15.15
C PRO A 14 -3.44 7.41 14.19
N GLN A 15 -3.35 8.65 14.69
CA GLN A 15 -2.98 9.81 13.89
C GLN A 15 -1.59 9.64 13.26
N ARG A 16 -0.63 9.16 14.05
CA ARG A 16 0.74 8.96 13.54
C ARG A 16 0.79 7.84 12.50
N VAL A 17 0.13 6.73 12.76
CA VAL A 17 0.10 5.62 11.81
C VAL A 17 -0.59 6.05 10.51
N TRP A 18 -1.69 6.78 10.61
CA TRP A 18 -2.41 7.31 9.45
C TRP A 18 -1.49 8.21 8.61
N GLU A 19 -0.75 9.10 9.27
CA GLU A 19 0.21 9.97 8.60
C GLU A 19 1.29 9.16 7.87
N VAL A 20 1.83 8.14 8.52
CA VAL A 20 2.86 7.28 7.90
C VAL A 20 2.34 6.59 6.64
N LEU A 21 1.05 6.22 6.61
CA LEU A 21 0.44 5.57 5.46
C LEU A 21 0.11 6.55 4.32
N THR A 22 -0.24 7.80 4.65
CA THR A 22 -0.85 8.73 3.68
C THR A 22 0.01 9.92 3.29
N ASP A 23 1.02 10.25 4.06
CA ASP A 23 1.96 11.31 3.70
C ASP A 23 3.02 10.76 2.75
N VAL A 24 3.22 11.41 1.59
CA VAL A 24 4.11 10.86 0.55
C VAL A 24 5.57 10.74 1.01
N GLU A 25 6.05 11.68 1.82
CA GLU A 25 7.44 11.62 2.28
C GLU A 25 7.67 10.49 3.28
N LEU A 26 6.70 10.23 4.14
CA LEU A 26 6.76 9.09 5.05
C LEU A 26 6.52 7.78 4.31
N TYR A 27 5.59 7.77 3.36
CA TYR A 27 5.35 6.60 2.51
C TYR A 27 6.63 6.14 1.81
N LYS A 28 7.40 7.05 1.25
CA LYS A 28 8.66 6.72 0.57
C LYS A 28 9.63 5.96 1.46
N ARG A 29 9.61 6.26 2.76
CA ARG A 29 10.54 5.63 3.71
C ARG A 29 10.25 4.15 3.91
N TRP A 30 8.99 3.73 3.90
CA TRP A 30 8.66 2.31 4.07
C TRP A 30 8.39 1.59 2.76
N ALA A 31 7.94 2.30 1.74
CA ALA A 31 7.60 1.68 0.46
C ALA A 31 8.83 1.19 -0.32
N GLN A 32 10.03 1.63 0.06
CA GLN A 32 11.26 1.08 -0.52
C GLN A 32 11.40 -0.43 -0.26
N ALA A 33 10.60 -0.99 0.64
CA ALA A 33 10.49 -2.44 0.80
C ALA A 33 10.01 -3.14 -0.47
N PHE A 34 9.27 -2.43 -1.33
CA PHE A 34 8.76 -2.96 -2.61
C PHE A 34 9.67 -2.61 -3.77
N SER A 35 10.17 -1.39 -3.84
CA SER A 35 11.20 -0.98 -4.79
C SER A 35 11.88 0.30 -4.30
N PRO A 36 13.14 0.54 -4.70
CA PRO A 36 13.98 1.59 -4.05
C PRO A 36 13.39 2.99 -4.06
N GLN A 37 12.64 3.35 -5.10
CA GLN A 37 12.10 4.71 -5.26
C GLN A 37 10.58 4.74 -5.28
N SER A 38 9.94 3.78 -4.61
CA SER A 38 8.47 3.71 -4.53
C SER A 38 7.88 4.95 -3.92
N GLN A 39 6.88 5.50 -4.58
CA GLN A 39 6.17 6.71 -4.17
C GLN A 39 4.76 6.71 -4.75
N PHE A 40 3.96 7.71 -4.43
CA PHE A 40 2.64 7.84 -5.04
C PHE A 40 2.36 9.27 -5.46
N GLU A 41 1.45 9.42 -6.42
CA GLU A 41 0.86 10.68 -6.86
C GLU A 41 -0.66 10.57 -6.73
N GLY A 42 -1.27 11.63 -6.24
CA GLY A 42 -2.72 11.69 -6.05
C GLY A 42 -3.10 11.94 -4.60
N ALA A 43 -4.37 12.20 -4.38
CA ALA A 43 -4.90 12.43 -3.04
C ALA A 43 -5.70 11.21 -2.58
N TRP A 44 -5.69 10.97 -1.27
CA TRP A 44 -6.47 9.87 -0.68
C TRP A 44 -7.92 10.29 -0.52
N GLU A 45 -8.67 10.27 -1.64
CA GLU A 45 -10.08 10.66 -1.71
C GLU A 45 -10.90 9.55 -2.35
N GLU A 46 -12.04 9.22 -1.77
CA GLU A 46 -12.92 8.16 -2.29
C GLU A 46 -13.35 8.48 -3.72
N GLY A 47 -13.25 7.48 -4.59
CA GLY A 47 -13.57 7.60 -6.00
C GLY A 47 -12.45 8.18 -6.84
N GLY A 48 -11.40 8.70 -6.21
CA GLY A 48 -10.26 9.29 -6.92
C GLY A 48 -9.25 8.26 -7.36
N GLY A 49 -8.39 8.67 -8.30
CA GLY A 49 -7.28 7.85 -8.76
C GLY A 49 -6.01 8.15 -7.99
N ILE A 50 -5.20 7.13 -7.79
CA ILE A 50 -3.87 7.25 -7.19
C ILE A 50 -2.91 6.39 -8.00
N THR A 51 -1.68 6.88 -8.18
CA THR A 51 -0.65 6.17 -8.92
C THR A 51 0.49 5.83 -7.97
N PHE A 52 0.80 4.55 -7.86
CA PHE A 52 1.96 4.07 -7.11
C PHE A 52 3.04 3.71 -8.13
N PHE A 53 4.22 4.27 -7.99
CA PHE A 53 5.25 4.08 -9.01
C PHE A 53 6.66 4.23 -8.46
N ASP A 54 7.59 3.67 -9.21
CA ASP A 54 9.03 3.91 -9.06
C ASP A 54 9.49 4.40 -10.42
N PRO A 55 10.16 5.55 -10.52
CA PRO A 55 10.57 6.11 -11.82
C PRO A 55 11.37 5.16 -12.69
N ASP A 56 12.11 4.23 -12.08
CA ASP A 56 12.96 3.29 -12.82
C ASP A 56 12.29 1.94 -13.08
N MET A 57 11.25 1.60 -12.32
CA MET A 57 10.66 0.26 -12.33
C MET A 57 9.25 0.20 -12.92
N GLY A 58 8.59 1.36 -13.07
CA GLY A 58 7.20 1.41 -13.47
C GLY A 58 6.25 1.49 -12.29
N GLY A 59 4.99 1.15 -12.50
CA GLY A 59 4.02 1.28 -11.44
C GLY A 59 2.63 0.80 -11.80
N THR A 60 1.68 1.22 -10.98
CA THR A 60 0.29 0.80 -11.06
C THR A 60 -0.63 1.98 -10.77
N ARG A 61 -1.82 1.97 -11.39
CA ARG A 61 -2.88 2.94 -11.08
C ARG A 61 -3.98 2.23 -10.33
N ALA A 62 -4.52 2.93 -9.33
CA ALA A 62 -5.60 2.39 -8.50
C ALA A 62 -6.72 3.41 -8.36
N ILE A 63 -7.90 2.91 -8.02
CA ILE A 63 -9.05 3.72 -7.64
C ILE A 63 -9.27 3.51 -6.15
N ILE A 64 -9.47 4.61 -5.43
CA ILE A 64 -9.68 4.56 -3.99
C ILE A 64 -11.15 4.27 -3.73
N ASP A 65 -11.41 3.16 -3.03
CA ASP A 65 -12.76 2.70 -2.72
C ASP A 65 -13.28 3.26 -1.39
N THR A 66 -12.43 3.31 -0.38
CA THR A 66 -12.82 3.70 0.97
C THR A 66 -11.72 4.51 1.64
N VAL A 67 -12.11 5.64 2.23
CA VAL A 67 -11.24 6.42 3.13
C VAL A 67 -12.05 6.71 4.39
N LEU A 68 -11.72 6.02 5.47
CA LEU A 68 -12.26 6.31 6.81
C LEU A 68 -11.06 6.81 7.62
N PRO A 69 -10.93 8.13 7.81
CA PRO A 69 -9.74 8.70 8.45
C PRO A 69 -9.43 8.04 9.79
N LEU A 70 -8.16 7.74 10.01
CA LEU A 70 -7.62 7.08 11.20
C LEU A 70 -8.03 5.62 11.35
N GLN A 71 -8.80 5.07 10.40
CA GLN A 71 -9.36 3.72 10.53
C GLN A 71 -9.07 2.81 9.35
N LYS A 72 -9.31 3.27 8.11
CA LYS A 72 -9.27 2.36 6.97
C LYS A 72 -9.00 3.05 5.64
N LEU A 73 -8.15 2.43 4.84
CA LEU A 73 -7.94 2.75 3.43
C LEU A 73 -8.21 1.48 2.62
N GLU A 74 -8.93 1.63 1.51
CA GLU A 74 -9.17 0.53 0.60
C GLU A 74 -9.07 1.04 -0.83
N PHE A 75 -8.37 0.29 -1.69
CA PHE A 75 -8.24 0.64 -3.10
C PHE A 75 -8.03 -0.62 -3.93
N HIS A 76 -8.35 -0.52 -5.23
CA HIS A 76 -8.13 -1.60 -6.17
C HIS A 76 -7.36 -1.11 -7.38
N HIS A 77 -6.53 -1.97 -7.93
CA HIS A 77 -5.66 -1.65 -9.06
C HIS A 77 -6.40 -1.79 -10.37
N VAL A 78 -6.22 -0.82 -11.26
CA VAL A 78 -6.90 -0.78 -12.56
C VAL A 78 -5.95 -0.81 -13.74
N ALA A 79 -4.64 -0.62 -13.51
CA ALA A 79 -3.64 -0.64 -14.57
C ALA A 79 -2.27 -0.92 -13.99
N ILE A 80 -1.38 -1.45 -14.83
CA ILE A 80 0.05 -1.59 -14.54
C ILE A 80 0.80 -1.06 -15.77
N PHE A 81 1.92 -0.38 -15.58
CA PHE A 81 2.58 0.32 -16.68
C PHE A 81 4.11 0.30 -16.58
N ASN A 82 4.75 0.53 -17.73
CA ASN A 82 6.20 0.66 -17.87
C ASN A 82 6.71 1.98 -17.32
N PRO A 83 7.98 2.05 -16.87
CA PRO A 83 8.56 3.29 -16.37
C PRO A 83 8.74 4.38 -17.44
N ASP A 84 9.06 4.00 -18.67
CA ASP A 84 9.51 4.95 -19.70
C ASP A 84 8.43 5.91 -20.16
N ASN A 85 7.23 5.40 -20.43
CA ASN A 85 6.15 6.20 -21.02
C ASN A 85 4.81 6.00 -20.34
N ARG A 86 4.79 5.28 -19.25
CA ARG A 86 3.59 4.93 -18.48
C ARG A 86 2.51 4.24 -19.34
N GLN A 87 2.92 3.54 -20.37
CA GLN A 87 2.01 2.70 -21.13
C GLN A 87 1.82 1.38 -20.42
N GLN A 88 0.60 0.85 -20.49
CA GLN A 88 0.27 -0.42 -19.87
C GLN A 88 1.17 -1.54 -20.43
N LEU A 89 1.59 -2.43 -19.53
CA LEU A 89 2.39 -3.59 -19.87
C LEU A 89 1.58 -4.62 -20.63
N ASP A 90 2.20 -5.78 -20.86
CA ASP A 90 1.58 -6.93 -21.52
C ASP A 90 0.13 -7.16 -21.00
N ALA A 91 -0.79 -7.40 -21.92
CA ALA A 91 -2.21 -7.55 -21.60
C ALA A 91 -2.48 -8.73 -20.66
N ASP A 92 -1.71 -9.82 -20.78
CA ASP A 92 -1.90 -10.97 -19.89
C ASP A 92 -1.48 -10.65 -18.45
N LEU A 93 -0.33 -9.99 -18.29
CA LEU A 93 0.11 -9.55 -16.97
C LEU A 93 -0.88 -8.56 -16.37
N ALA A 94 -1.30 -7.57 -17.15
CA ALA A 94 -2.25 -6.57 -16.71
C ALA A 94 -3.58 -7.20 -16.29
N SER A 95 -4.09 -8.17 -17.06
CA SER A 95 -5.37 -8.82 -16.75
C SER A 95 -5.30 -9.61 -15.44
N ARG A 96 -4.15 -10.16 -15.08
CA ARG A 96 -3.98 -10.84 -13.80
C ARG A 96 -3.84 -9.85 -12.63
N TRP A 97 -3.29 -8.67 -12.88
CA TRP A 97 -3.08 -7.64 -11.87
C TRP A 97 -4.34 -6.83 -11.58
N ILE A 98 -5.08 -6.47 -12.63
CA ILE A 98 -6.28 -5.63 -12.53
C ILE A 98 -7.31 -6.30 -11.64
N GLY A 99 -7.86 -5.52 -10.70
CA GLY A 99 -8.79 -6.02 -9.69
C GLY A 99 -8.13 -6.43 -8.39
N SER A 100 -6.80 -6.49 -8.34
CA SER A 100 -6.10 -6.69 -7.07
C SER A 100 -6.48 -5.55 -6.12
N ARG A 101 -6.78 -5.91 -4.86
CA ARG A 101 -7.33 -4.98 -3.88
C ARG A 101 -6.45 -4.99 -2.63
N GLU A 102 -6.28 -3.81 -2.06
CA GLU A 102 -5.53 -3.64 -0.81
C GLU A 102 -6.37 -2.91 0.22
N ILE A 103 -6.36 -3.41 1.44
CA ILE A 103 -7.12 -2.84 2.55
C ILE A 103 -6.16 -2.65 3.71
N TYR A 104 -6.01 -1.41 4.18
CA TYR A 104 -5.19 -1.08 5.35
C TYR A 104 -6.14 -0.65 6.45
N GLN A 105 -6.09 -1.34 7.58
CA GLN A 105 -7.00 -1.09 8.68
C GLN A 105 -6.25 -0.89 9.99
N ILE A 106 -6.56 0.21 10.68
CA ILE A 106 -5.99 0.53 11.97
C ILE A 106 -7.01 0.13 13.03
N ASP A 107 -6.67 -0.87 13.84
CA ASP A 107 -7.53 -1.35 14.91
C ASP A 107 -6.91 -1.01 16.26
N THR A 108 -7.70 -0.43 17.15
CA THR A 108 -7.27 -0.14 18.52
C THR A 108 -8.11 -0.94 19.49
N ASN A 109 -7.45 -1.60 20.44
CA ASN A 109 -8.10 -2.44 21.44
C ASN A 109 -7.24 -2.47 22.71
N ASN A 110 -7.79 -2.02 23.84
CA ASN A 110 -7.10 -2.04 25.12
C ASN A 110 -5.71 -1.39 25.07
N ASP A 111 -5.64 -0.19 24.52
CA ASP A 111 -4.40 0.60 24.35
C ASP A 111 -3.38 -0.03 23.39
N ARG A 112 -3.79 -1.06 22.67
CA ARG A 112 -2.95 -1.68 21.64
C ARG A 112 -3.44 -1.25 20.26
N LEU A 113 -2.50 -0.94 19.37
CA LEU A 113 -2.81 -0.61 17.99
C LEU A 113 -2.24 -1.68 17.07
N LEU A 114 -3.11 -2.23 16.23
CA LEU A 114 -2.72 -3.17 15.18
C LEU A 114 -2.96 -2.54 13.83
N LEU A 115 -1.96 -2.58 12.96
CA LEU A 115 -2.15 -2.30 11.55
C LEU A 115 -2.35 -3.64 10.84
N ASN A 116 -3.51 -3.80 10.24
CA ASN A 116 -3.86 -4.99 9.46
C ASN A 116 -3.86 -4.64 7.98
N VAL A 117 -3.20 -5.46 7.19
CA VAL A 117 -3.15 -5.32 5.73
C VAL A 117 -3.76 -6.57 5.12
N THR A 118 -4.80 -6.40 4.32
CA THR A 118 -5.45 -7.49 3.59
C THR A 118 -5.28 -7.24 2.10
N ILE A 119 -4.79 -8.25 1.39
CA ILE A 119 -4.55 -8.17 -0.05
C ILE A 119 -5.39 -9.25 -0.73
N HIS A 120 -6.13 -8.88 -1.76
CA HIS A 120 -6.79 -9.81 -2.67
C HIS A 120 -6.08 -9.73 -4.01
N THR A 121 -5.47 -10.82 -4.46
CA THR A 121 -4.66 -10.78 -5.67
C THR A 121 -4.59 -12.14 -6.36
N HIS A 122 -4.04 -12.15 -7.57
CA HIS A 122 -3.78 -13.35 -8.33
C HIS A 122 -2.55 -14.07 -7.76
N ASN A 123 -2.52 -15.39 -7.90
CA ASN A 123 -1.43 -16.24 -7.41
C ASN A 123 -0.04 -15.76 -7.85
N ASP A 124 0.07 -15.20 -9.05
CA ASP A 124 1.35 -14.74 -9.60
C ASP A 124 2.03 -13.65 -8.75
N PHE A 125 1.26 -12.92 -7.92
CA PHE A 125 1.77 -11.80 -7.14
C PHE A 125 1.95 -12.08 -5.66
N VAL A 126 1.61 -13.28 -5.21
CA VAL A 126 1.70 -13.67 -3.80
C VAL A 126 3.11 -13.51 -3.24
N SER A 127 4.11 -14.00 -3.98
CA SER A 127 5.51 -13.95 -3.53
C SER A 127 5.98 -12.50 -3.37
N MET A 128 5.63 -11.63 -4.31
CA MET A 128 5.99 -10.22 -4.27
C MET A 128 5.37 -9.53 -3.03
N PHE A 129 4.09 -9.78 -2.78
CA PHE A 129 3.42 -9.19 -1.62
C PHE A 129 3.99 -9.73 -0.30
N ASN A 130 4.22 -11.05 -0.21
CA ASN A 130 4.78 -11.64 1.00
C ASN A 130 6.16 -11.04 1.31
N HIS A 131 7.01 -10.94 0.29
CA HIS A 131 8.35 -10.39 0.44
C HIS A 131 8.32 -8.91 0.83
N GLY A 132 7.49 -8.14 0.14
CA GLY A 132 7.38 -6.70 0.38
C GLY A 132 6.82 -6.37 1.76
N TRP A 133 5.70 -7.00 2.14
CA TRP A 133 5.07 -6.71 3.43
C TRP A 133 5.88 -7.23 4.63
N ALA A 134 6.65 -8.30 4.45
CA ALA A 134 7.56 -8.77 5.49
C ALA A 134 8.61 -7.71 5.85
N LYS A 135 8.97 -6.83 4.91
CA LYS A 135 9.90 -5.72 5.13
C LYS A 135 9.18 -4.42 5.47
N ALA A 136 8.05 -4.16 4.82
CA ALA A 136 7.33 -2.90 4.98
C ALA A 136 6.75 -2.73 6.38
N LEU A 137 6.16 -3.77 6.95
CA LEU A 137 5.54 -3.65 8.27
C LEU A 137 6.52 -3.26 9.38
N PRO A 138 7.71 -3.86 9.48
CA PRO A 138 8.70 -3.40 10.46
C PRO A 138 9.12 -1.94 10.23
N LEU A 139 9.20 -1.50 8.98
CA LEU A 139 9.54 -0.11 8.67
C LEU A 139 8.43 0.84 9.09
N ILE A 140 7.18 0.50 8.78
CA ILE A 140 6.02 1.30 9.19
C ILE A 140 6.00 1.43 10.72
N LYS A 141 6.23 0.32 11.43
CA LYS A 141 6.31 0.32 12.89
C LYS A 141 7.40 1.26 13.39
N ALA A 142 8.61 1.12 12.87
CA ALA A 142 9.76 1.94 13.30
C ALA A 142 9.51 3.42 13.05
N ILE A 143 8.98 3.78 11.88
CA ILE A 143 8.70 5.17 11.52
C ILE A 143 7.59 5.73 12.40
N SER A 144 6.54 4.94 12.63
CA SER A 144 5.42 5.37 13.47
C SER A 144 5.83 5.60 14.92
N GLU A 145 6.79 4.83 15.42
CA GLU A 145 7.27 4.91 16.79
C GLU A 145 8.40 5.90 17.00
N GLU A 146 8.86 6.57 15.95
CA GLU A 146 9.81 7.67 16.08
C GLU A 146 9.20 8.78 16.92
N GLN A 147 10.04 9.46 17.65
CA GLN A 147 9.58 10.58 18.46
C GLN A 147 9.00 11.67 17.58
N ALA A 148 7.78 11.98 17.86
CA ALA A 148 7.11 13.08 17.19
C ALA A 148 7.47 14.39 17.89
#